data_df49ba73cf02e06d86fea283335f82f2
#
_entry.id   df49ba73cf02e06d86fea283335f82f2
#
_cell.length_a   1.000
_cell.length_b   1.000
_cell.length_c   1.000
_cell.angle_alpha   90.00
_cell.angle_beta   90.00
_cell.angle_gamma   90.00
#
_symmetry.space_group_name_H-M   'P 1'
#
loop_
_entity.id
_entity.type
_entity.pdbx_description
1 polymer ?
#
loop_
_entity_poly.entity_id
_entity_poly.type
_entity_poly.pdbx_seq_one_letter_code
_entity_poly.pdbx_strand_id
1 'polypeptide(L)'
;MSKDGKVRLTIFLRHDQTMSLGEIDEVLYRQGFWSRFPPAGAEIVSWQVMMGIGQVVTLEVEPELVRSVNLAIETMAWGAFRTEFYLTYDFLPVLEKKRAEARRREEGKPT
;
A
#
# COMPACT_ATOMS: atom_id res chain seq x y z
N MET A 1 -4.27 -9.67 -8.15
CA MET A 1 -4.70 -8.78 -9.25
C MET A 1 -6.09 -8.29 -8.97
N SER A 2 -6.31 -7.03 -9.13
CA SER A 2 -7.63 -6.45 -8.96
C SER A 2 -8.44 -6.60 -10.24
N LYS A 3 -9.69 -6.12 -10.19
CA LYS A 3 -10.54 -6.07 -11.38
C LYS A 3 -9.92 -5.21 -12.47
N ASP A 4 -10.33 -5.45 -13.69
CA ASP A 4 -9.99 -4.63 -14.87
C ASP A 4 -8.50 -4.56 -15.16
N GLY A 5 -7.75 -5.57 -14.74
CA GLY A 5 -6.32 -5.63 -15.01
C GLY A 5 -5.47 -4.68 -14.19
N LYS A 6 -6.05 -3.96 -13.26
CA LYS A 6 -5.29 -3.08 -12.38
C LYS A 6 -4.47 -3.88 -11.39
N VAL A 7 -3.37 -3.29 -10.96
CA VAL A 7 -2.52 -3.88 -9.93
C VAL A 7 -2.70 -3.12 -8.63
N ARG A 8 -2.36 -3.76 -7.52
CA ARG A 8 -2.37 -3.12 -6.21
C ARG A 8 -0.96 -2.74 -5.81
N LEU A 9 -0.85 -1.52 -5.34
CA LEU A 9 0.41 -0.96 -4.87
C LEU A 9 0.23 -0.63 -3.40
N THR A 10 0.99 -1.29 -2.53
CA THR A 10 0.94 -1.03 -1.09
C THR A 10 2.15 -0.19 -0.72
N ILE A 11 1.90 0.91 -0.05
CA ILE A 11 2.90 1.93 0.22
C ILE A 11 3.00 2.13 1.72
N PHE A 12 4.22 2.02 2.24
CA PHE A 12 4.51 2.33 3.64
C PHE A 12 5.04 3.75 3.71
N LEU A 13 4.35 4.58 4.49
CA LEU A 13 4.73 5.97 4.74
C LEU A 13 5.26 6.02 6.16
N ARG A 14 6.56 5.83 6.33
CA ARG A 14 7.16 5.78 7.65
C ARG A 14 7.56 7.17 8.09
N HIS A 15 7.21 7.53 9.34
CA HIS A 15 7.57 8.82 9.89
C HIS A 15 9.08 9.01 9.90
N ASP A 16 9.53 10.20 9.50
CA ASP A 16 10.91 10.62 9.72
C ASP A 16 11.00 11.01 11.19
N GLN A 17 11.63 10.17 12.00
CA GLN A 17 11.64 10.35 13.45
C GLN A 17 12.59 11.45 13.94
N THR A 18 13.30 12.09 13.03
CA THR A 18 14.05 13.29 13.37
C THR A 18 13.15 14.52 13.42
N MET A 19 11.87 14.37 13.06
CA MET A 19 10.89 15.45 13.02
C MET A 19 9.73 15.13 13.95
N SER A 20 9.09 16.15 14.50
CA SER A 20 7.86 15.98 15.24
C SER A 20 6.70 15.72 14.27
N LEU A 21 5.59 15.20 14.78
CA LEU A 21 4.40 15.00 13.96
C LEU A 21 3.92 16.30 13.34
N GLY A 22 4.00 17.41 14.09
CA GLY A 22 3.61 18.72 13.57
C GLY A 22 4.50 19.16 12.42
N GLU A 23 5.80 18.93 12.53
CA GLU A 23 6.74 19.26 11.45
C GLU A 23 6.49 18.44 10.20
N ILE A 24 6.22 17.14 10.38
CA ILE A 24 5.86 16.27 9.26
C ILE A 24 4.61 16.81 8.55
N ASP A 25 3.60 17.16 9.32
CA ASP A 25 2.34 17.67 8.77
C ASP A 25 2.56 18.96 7.99
N GLU A 26 3.40 19.85 8.52
CA GLU A 26 3.73 21.10 7.82
C GLU A 26 4.39 20.84 6.46
N VAL A 27 5.29 19.86 6.41
CA VAL A 27 5.94 19.49 5.14
C VAL A 27 4.90 18.98 4.15
N LEU A 28 3.98 18.12 4.63
CA LEU A 28 2.95 17.55 3.76
C LEU A 28 2.00 18.63 3.23
N TYR A 29 1.58 19.58 4.07
CA TYR A 29 0.74 20.68 3.61
C TYR A 29 1.47 21.52 2.57
N ARG A 30 2.73 21.85 2.83
CA ARG A 30 3.53 22.67 1.94
C ARG A 30 3.71 22.03 0.57
N GLN A 31 3.82 20.71 0.54
CA GLN A 31 4.02 19.96 -0.69
C GLN A 31 2.71 19.56 -1.39
N GLY A 32 1.59 19.95 -0.82
CA GLY A 32 0.29 19.66 -1.43
C GLY A 32 -0.12 18.20 -1.34
N PHE A 33 0.44 17.45 -0.39
CA PHE A 33 0.13 16.03 -0.24
C PHE A 33 -1.36 15.80 -0.08
N TRP A 34 -1.98 16.52 0.84
CA TRP A 34 -3.37 16.29 1.21
C TRP A 34 -4.34 16.65 0.08
N SER A 35 -3.99 17.62 -0.76
CA SER A 35 -4.87 18.04 -1.84
C SER A 35 -4.65 17.26 -3.14
N ARG A 36 -3.50 16.59 -3.30
CA ARG A 36 -3.15 15.90 -4.54
C ARG A 36 -3.07 14.39 -4.44
N PHE A 37 -3.24 13.86 -3.25
CA PHE A 37 -3.26 12.41 -3.07
C PHE A 37 -4.69 11.90 -3.20
N PRO A 38 -4.99 10.85 -3.96
CA PRO A 38 -4.04 10.05 -4.74
C PRO A 38 -3.69 10.69 -6.07
N PRO A 39 -2.50 10.36 -6.62
CA PRO A 39 -2.16 10.87 -7.94
C PRO A 39 -3.09 10.35 -9.02
N ALA A 40 -3.10 11.03 -10.16
CA ALA A 40 -3.92 10.62 -11.28
C ALA A 40 -3.62 9.17 -11.66
N GLY A 41 -4.68 8.39 -11.90
CA GLY A 41 -4.56 6.99 -12.26
C GLY A 41 -4.54 6.03 -11.10
N ALA A 42 -4.65 6.52 -9.87
CA ALA A 42 -4.65 5.69 -8.67
C ALA A 42 -5.96 5.87 -7.90
N GLU A 43 -6.46 4.77 -7.33
CA GLU A 43 -7.63 4.79 -6.47
C GLU A 43 -7.27 4.20 -5.12
N ILE A 44 -7.75 4.81 -4.04
CA ILE A 44 -7.46 4.35 -2.68
C ILE A 44 -8.33 3.13 -2.37
N VAL A 45 -7.67 2.02 -2.03
CA VAL A 45 -8.35 0.82 -1.55
C VAL A 45 -8.46 0.84 -0.04
N SER A 46 -7.37 1.19 0.65
CA SER A 46 -7.35 1.27 2.10
C SER A 46 -6.24 2.21 2.54
N TRP A 47 -6.41 2.76 3.73
CA TRP A 47 -5.41 3.66 4.32
C TRP A 47 -5.48 3.49 5.82
N GLN A 48 -4.43 2.98 6.42
CA GLN A 48 -4.43 2.66 7.84
C GLN A 48 -3.22 3.25 8.52
N VAL A 49 -3.38 3.59 9.80
CA VAL A 49 -2.28 4.07 10.62
C VAL A 49 -1.59 2.87 11.27
N MET A 50 -0.27 2.86 11.19
CA MET A 50 0.56 1.93 11.95
C MET A 50 1.06 2.71 13.15
N MET A 51 0.51 2.42 14.34
CA MET A 51 0.79 3.22 15.52
C MET A 51 2.28 3.31 15.79
N GLY A 52 2.78 4.53 15.93
CA GLY A 52 4.18 4.81 16.24
C GLY A 52 5.13 4.71 15.06
N ILE A 53 4.66 4.23 13.90
CA ILE A 53 5.53 4.01 12.74
C ILE A 53 5.18 4.92 11.56
N GLY A 54 3.90 5.05 11.27
CA GLY A 54 3.46 5.81 10.13
C GLY A 54 2.14 5.29 9.60
N GLN A 55 2.06 5.18 8.28
CA GLN A 55 0.81 4.81 7.64
C GLN A 55 1.08 3.80 6.52
N VAL A 56 0.07 3.00 6.22
CA VAL A 56 0.12 2.10 5.08
C VAL A 56 -1.10 2.35 4.22
N VAL A 57 -0.87 2.62 2.95
CA VAL A 57 -1.94 2.88 2.01
C VAL A 57 -1.84 1.88 0.85
N THR A 58 -2.99 1.35 0.44
CA THR A 58 -3.05 0.47 -0.72
C THR A 58 -3.86 1.15 -1.81
N LEU A 59 -3.29 1.19 -2.99
CA LEU A 59 -3.89 1.81 -4.16
C LEU A 59 -4.13 0.77 -5.25
N GLU A 60 -5.15 0.99 -6.07
CA GLU A 60 -5.30 0.29 -7.34
C GLU A 60 -4.82 1.21 -8.45
N VAL A 61 -3.98 0.68 -9.33
CA VAL A 61 -3.29 1.48 -10.34
C VAL A 61 -3.26 0.70 -11.66
N GLU A 62 -3.46 1.40 -12.76
CA GLU A 62 -3.20 0.82 -14.08
C GLU A 62 -1.72 0.42 -14.16
N PRO A 63 -1.38 -0.78 -14.66
CA PRO A 63 0.01 -1.23 -14.66
C PRO A 63 0.97 -0.25 -15.31
N GLU A 64 0.57 0.39 -16.39
CA GLU A 64 1.43 1.33 -17.11
C GLU A 64 1.63 2.64 -16.36
N LEU A 65 0.83 2.91 -15.32
CA LEU A 65 0.93 4.14 -14.53
C LEU A 65 1.69 3.94 -13.22
N VAL A 66 2.15 2.72 -12.92
CA VAL A 66 2.83 2.42 -11.66
C VAL A 66 4.02 3.36 -11.44
N ARG A 67 4.84 3.55 -12.48
CA ARG A 67 6.02 4.39 -12.35
C ARG A 67 5.66 5.84 -12.06
N SER A 68 4.69 6.40 -12.78
CA SER A 68 4.30 7.79 -12.57
C SER A 68 3.67 8.01 -11.21
N VAL A 69 2.87 7.05 -10.75
CA VAL A 69 2.25 7.11 -9.42
C VAL A 69 3.34 7.04 -8.34
N ASN A 70 4.29 6.13 -8.49
CA ASN A 70 5.41 6.00 -7.56
C ASN A 70 6.18 7.33 -7.44
N LEU A 71 6.56 7.93 -8.57
CA LEU A 71 7.32 9.17 -8.55
C LEU A 71 6.52 10.33 -7.94
N ALA A 72 5.24 10.41 -8.26
CA ALA A 72 4.39 11.47 -7.71
C ALA A 72 4.30 11.38 -6.19
N ILE A 73 4.12 10.17 -5.66
CA ILE A 73 4.00 9.96 -4.22
C ILE A 73 5.33 10.22 -3.52
N GLU A 74 6.43 9.72 -4.08
CA GLU A 74 7.74 10.00 -3.49
C GLU A 74 8.02 11.49 -3.41
N THR A 75 7.65 12.24 -4.44
CA THR A 75 7.84 13.68 -4.47
C THR A 75 6.99 14.39 -3.42
N MET A 76 5.71 14.02 -3.32
CA MET A 76 4.80 14.63 -2.35
C MET A 76 5.16 14.33 -0.91
N ALA A 77 5.75 13.16 -0.67
CA ALA A 77 6.05 12.70 0.69
C ALA A 77 7.50 12.97 1.09
N TRP A 78 8.32 13.47 0.18
CA TRP A 78 9.75 13.65 0.41
C TRP A 78 9.99 14.60 1.58
N GLY A 79 10.85 14.18 2.50
CA GLY A 79 11.17 15.00 3.67
C GLY A 79 10.20 14.83 4.83
N ALA A 80 9.04 14.20 4.61
CA ALA A 80 8.07 13.92 5.68
C ALA A 80 8.05 12.44 6.02
N PHE A 81 8.05 11.59 4.98
CA PHE A 81 8.01 10.14 5.14
C PHE A 81 9.17 9.49 4.42
N ARG A 82 9.62 8.37 4.96
CA ARG A 82 10.39 7.40 4.22
C ARG A 82 9.38 6.45 3.59
N THR A 83 9.48 6.28 2.27
CA THR A 83 8.48 5.51 1.53
C THR A 83 9.03 4.17 1.07
N GLU A 84 8.16 3.17 1.11
CA GLU A 84 8.45 1.84 0.56
C GLU A 84 7.25 1.46 -0.29
N PHE A 85 7.50 0.92 -1.48
CA PHE A 85 6.47 0.60 -2.45
C PHE A 85 6.55 -0.88 -2.81
N TYR A 86 5.43 -1.57 -2.73
CA TYR A 86 5.36 -3.00 -3.04
C TYR A 86 4.13 -3.29 -3.88
N LEU A 87 4.32 -4.06 -4.94
CA LEU A 87 3.17 -4.63 -5.64
C LEU A 87 2.65 -5.78 -4.79
N THR A 88 1.35 -5.78 -4.56
CA THR A 88 0.70 -6.78 -3.71
C THR A 88 -0.50 -7.36 -4.44
N TYR A 89 -0.91 -8.53 -4.04
CA TYR A 89 -2.13 -9.15 -4.55
C TYR A 89 -2.84 -9.90 -3.43
N ASP A 90 -4.12 -10.15 -3.65
CA ASP A 90 -4.95 -10.80 -2.65
C ASP A 90 -4.62 -12.27 -2.54
N PHE A 91 -4.25 -12.74 -1.35
CA PHE A 91 -3.90 -14.12 -1.12
C PHE A 91 -5.12 -14.97 -0.75
N LEU A 92 -6.26 -14.37 -0.43
CA LEU A 92 -7.42 -15.12 0.04
C LEU A 92 -7.86 -16.25 -0.91
N PRO A 93 -7.88 -16.04 -2.24
CA PRO A 93 -8.24 -17.15 -3.13
C PRO A 93 -7.24 -18.31 -3.06
N VAL A 94 -5.97 -18.01 -2.86
CA VAL A 94 -4.94 -19.05 -2.69
C VAL A 94 -5.12 -19.75 -1.36
N LEU A 95 -5.43 -18.98 -0.31
CA LEU A 95 -5.68 -19.56 1.02
C LEU A 95 -6.81 -20.57 0.96
N GLU A 96 -7.89 -20.27 0.26
CA GLU A 96 -9.02 -21.19 0.13
C GLU A 96 -8.59 -22.51 -0.52
N LYS A 97 -7.78 -22.41 -1.57
CA LYS A 97 -7.25 -23.63 -2.22
C LYS A 97 -6.36 -24.42 -1.27
N LYS A 98 -5.52 -23.71 -0.50
CA LYS A 98 -4.63 -24.36 0.47
C LYS A 98 -5.44 -25.07 1.57
N ARG A 99 -6.49 -24.43 2.02
CA ARG A 99 -7.35 -25.03 3.06
C ARG A 99 -8.06 -26.29 2.55
N ALA A 100 -8.55 -26.25 1.31
CA ALA A 100 -9.16 -27.41 0.70
C ALA A 100 -8.16 -28.54 0.56
N GLU A 101 -6.94 -28.24 0.15
CA GLU A 101 -5.89 -29.23 0.03
C GLU A 101 -5.48 -29.79 1.39
N ALA A 102 -5.40 -28.94 2.40
CA ALA A 102 -5.09 -29.39 3.76
C ALA A 102 -6.13 -30.38 4.28
N ARG A 103 -7.41 -30.07 4.03
CA ARG A 103 -8.50 -30.98 4.43
C ARG A 103 -8.38 -32.33 3.73
N ARG A 104 -8.11 -32.33 2.41
CA ARG A 104 -7.93 -33.57 1.66
C ARG A 104 -6.78 -34.40 2.21
N ARG A 105 -5.68 -33.76 2.53
CA ARG A 105 -4.51 -34.47 3.08
C ARG A 105 -4.80 -35.07 4.45
N GLU A 106 -5.54 -34.33 5.29
CA GLU A 106 -5.90 -34.83 6.61
C GLU A 106 -6.86 -35.99 6.53
N GLU A 107 -7.83 -35.93 5.62
CA GLU A 107 -8.81 -37.01 5.41
C GLU A 107 -8.16 -38.26 4.83
N GLY A 108 -7.11 -38.09 4.03
CA GLY A 108 -6.40 -39.22 3.44
C GLY A 108 -5.36 -39.84 4.35
N LYS A 109 -5.11 -39.29 5.53
CA LYS A 109 -4.13 -39.85 6.44
C LYS A 109 -4.70 -41.07 7.19
N PRO A 110 -3.91 -42.14 7.36
CA PRO A 110 -4.33 -43.23 8.25
C PRO A 110 -4.39 -42.69 9.68
N THR A 111 -5.37 -43.11 10.40
CA THR A 111 -5.54 -42.73 11.81
C THR A 111 -4.76 -43.67 12.73
#